data_0829781ec540de2d47373d73eab3650e
#
_entry.id   0829781ec540de2d47373d73eab3650e
#
_cell.length_a   1.000
_cell.length_b   1.000
_cell.length_c   1.000
_cell.angle_alpha   90.00
_cell.angle_beta   90.00
_cell.angle_gamma   90.00
#
_symmetry.space_group_name_H-M   'P 1'
#
loop_
_entity.id
_entity.type
_entity.pdbx_description
1 polymer ?
#
loop_
_entity_poly.entity_id
_entity_poly.type
_entity_poly.pdbx_seq_one_letter_code
_entity_poly.pdbx_strand_id
1 'polypeptide(L)'
;MISTLEKEITFRFLKARKKDGFLNVISIFSFIGISLGVAVLIIVMSVMNGFRTELINKIVGFNAHITVKPYENVIETEKLKLNNLKLISDELILSNSGEAIMIKSETSKGIVLRGYKNNDFSKLELVKNKNFLGNRNNLSKNFISIGKELSFTLNLDIGDDITIMSSSGIETIIGNIPKQKTFTVVSIFESGLVDFDNNIAFINLSTLEEFFNLNKDDRNLEIYLKNPQKIEDQKEIVQKIFKNEFVYSWSDMNSALFSALKVERNVMFIISVSYTHLTLPTISR
;
A
#
# COMPACT_ATOMS: atom_id res chain seq x y z
N MET A 1 -1.14 23.21 33.50
CA MET A 1 -1.84 24.52 33.56
C MET A 1 -0.86 25.54 34.16
N ILE A 2 -0.52 26.59 33.41
CA ILE A 2 0.40 27.64 33.88
C ILE A 2 -0.35 28.47 34.94
N SER A 3 0.25 28.64 36.14
CA SER A 3 -0.37 29.38 37.24
C SER A 3 -0.44 30.86 36.89
N THR A 4 -1.38 31.59 37.53
CA THR A 4 -1.57 33.03 37.31
C THR A 4 -0.30 33.81 37.71
N LEU A 5 0.43 33.33 38.71
CA LEU A 5 1.69 33.88 39.17
C LEU A 5 2.82 33.70 38.11
N GLU A 6 2.92 32.55 37.50
CA GLU A 6 3.90 32.28 36.43
C GLU A 6 3.66 33.16 35.21
N LYS A 7 2.40 33.41 34.85
CA LYS A 7 2.03 34.33 33.76
C LYS A 7 2.44 35.76 34.09
N GLU A 8 2.22 36.22 35.33
CA GLU A 8 2.54 37.57 35.74
C GLU A 8 4.05 37.81 35.81
N ILE A 9 4.79 36.83 36.33
CA ILE A 9 6.26 36.86 36.36
C ILE A 9 6.82 36.87 34.94
N THR A 10 6.33 35.99 34.04
CA THR A 10 6.75 35.94 32.63
C THR A 10 6.49 37.26 31.92
N PHE A 11 5.32 37.85 32.12
CA PHE A 11 4.98 39.13 31.51
C PHE A 11 5.84 40.32 32.06
N ARG A 12 6.19 40.31 33.34
CA ARG A 12 7.10 41.31 33.96
C ARG A 12 8.54 41.18 33.44
N PHE A 13 9.05 39.98 33.25
CA PHE A 13 10.37 39.75 32.69
C PHE A 13 10.45 40.09 31.18
N LEU A 14 9.39 39.88 30.41
CA LEU A 14 9.30 40.29 29.02
C LEU A 14 9.18 41.82 28.83
N LYS A 15 8.73 42.56 29.88
CA LYS A 15 8.57 44.01 29.85
C LYS A 15 9.85 44.68 30.33
N ALA A 16 10.79 44.91 29.42
CA ALA A 16 12.09 45.54 29.73
C ALA A 16 11.94 46.94 30.35
N ARG A 17 12.86 47.27 31.24
CA ARG A 17 12.97 48.64 31.77
C ARG A 17 13.29 49.64 30.67
N LYS A 18 12.75 50.87 30.75
CA LYS A 18 12.84 51.95 29.77
C LYS A 18 14.26 52.30 29.25
N LYS A 19 15.34 51.81 29.93
CA LYS A 19 16.74 52.04 29.51
C LYS A 19 17.31 51.05 28.48
N ASP A 20 16.65 49.88 28.29
CA ASP A 20 17.19 48.77 27.50
C ASP A 20 16.36 48.48 26.22
N GLY A 21 15.92 49.52 25.53
CA GLY A 21 15.06 49.39 24.30
C GLY A 21 15.61 48.47 23.25
N PHE A 22 16.94 48.40 23.07
CA PHE A 22 17.58 47.51 22.08
C PHE A 22 17.48 46.03 22.50
N LEU A 23 17.69 45.71 23.79
CA LEU A 23 17.54 44.34 24.29
C LEU A 23 16.10 43.81 24.16
N ASN A 24 15.12 44.69 24.32
CA ASN A 24 13.71 44.34 24.17
C ASN A 24 13.36 43.98 22.73
N VAL A 25 13.92 44.69 21.75
CA VAL A 25 13.73 44.39 20.32
C VAL A 25 14.33 43.03 19.99
N ILE A 26 15.56 42.74 20.44
CA ILE A 26 16.21 41.43 20.21
C ILE A 26 15.40 40.32 20.86
N SER A 27 14.89 40.48 22.08
CA SER A 27 14.08 39.48 22.78
C SER A 27 12.78 39.19 22.04
N ILE A 28 12.09 40.22 21.53
CA ILE A 28 10.87 40.05 20.76
C ILE A 28 11.16 39.29 19.43
N PHE A 29 12.20 39.69 18.70
CA PHE A 29 12.58 38.98 17.48
C PHE A 29 12.97 37.51 17.72
N SER A 30 13.71 37.25 18.81
CA SER A 30 14.07 35.90 19.21
C SER A 30 12.83 35.07 19.54
N PHE A 31 11.89 35.64 20.30
CA PHE A 31 10.61 34.98 20.65
C PHE A 31 9.79 34.65 19.39
N ILE A 32 9.65 35.62 18.49
CA ILE A 32 8.90 35.40 17.23
C ILE A 32 9.62 34.34 16.39
N GLY A 33 10.95 34.41 16.25
CA GLY A 33 11.73 33.44 15.50
C GLY A 33 11.60 32.01 16.03
N ILE A 34 11.70 31.83 17.33
CA ILE A 34 11.52 30.54 18.00
C ILE A 34 10.09 30.03 17.82
N SER A 35 9.09 30.88 18.06
CA SER A 35 7.68 30.50 17.94
C SER A 35 7.33 30.10 16.50
N LEU A 36 7.83 30.84 15.50
CA LEU A 36 7.63 30.52 14.10
C LEU A 36 8.31 29.19 13.73
N GLY A 37 9.55 29.00 14.19
CA GLY A 37 10.30 27.75 13.94
C GLY A 37 9.57 26.52 14.51
N VAL A 38 9.09 26.60 15.76
CA VAL A 38 8.29 25.51 16.37
C VAL A 38 6.98 25.29 15.61
N ALA A 39 6.28 26.36 15.24
CA ALA A 39 5.03 26.25 14.48
C ALA A 39 5.22 25.56 13.15
N VAL A 40 6.24 25.96 12.36
CA VAL A 40 6.58 25.32 11.08
C VAL A 40 6.92 23.84 11.27
N LEU A 41 7.70 23.52 12.31
CA LEU A 41 8.10 22.14 12.59
C LEU A 41 6.90 21.26 12.93
N ILE A 42 5.97 21.74 13.73
CA ILE A 42 4.73 21.03 14.08
C ILE A 42 3.86 20.82 12.81
N ILE A 43 3.72 21.85 11.98
CA ILE A 43 2.94 21.76 10.75
C ILE A 43 3.55 20.70 9.83
N VAL A 44 4.85 20.76 9.56
CA VAL A 44 5.54 19.79 8.68
C VAL A 44 5.40 18.36 9.21
N MET A 45 5.63 18.14 10.51
CA MET A 45 5.45 16.82 11.13
C MET A 45 4.01 16.31 11.02
N SER A 46 3.02 17.18 11.21
CA SER A 46 1.62 16.80 11.10
C SER A 46 1.23 16.42 9.68
N VAL A 47 1.67 17.20 8.68
CA VAL A 47 1.43 16.91 7.26
C VAL A 47 2.09 15.60 6.85
N MET A 48 3.37 15.40 7.21
CA MET A 48 4.09 14.17 6.87
C MET A 48 3.49 12.93 7.54
N ASN A 49 3.07 13.05 8.78
CA ASN A 49 2.41 11.94 9.48
C ASN A 49 1.05 11.60 8.86
N GLY A 50 0.29 12.61 8.46
CA GLY A 50 -0.97 12.45 7.72
C GLY A 50 -0.75 11.78 6.35
N PHE A 51 0.22 12.26 5.58
CA PHE A 51 0.59 11.68 4.29
C PHE A 51 1.01 10.21 4.40
N ARG A 52 1.87 9.90 5.37
CA ARG A 52 2.30 8.53 5.64
C ARG A 52 1.12 7.60 5.95
N THR A 53 0.22 8.04 6.83
CA THR A 53 -0.96 7.25 7.21
C THR A 53 -1.84 7.01 6.01
N GLU A 54 -2.11 8.03 5.19
CA GLU A 54 -2.91 7.91 3.98
C GLU A 54 -2.28 6.99 2.94
N LEU A 55 -0.97 7.10 2.72
CA LEU A 55 -0.22 6.24 1.81
C LEU A 55 -0.29 4.77 2.24
N ILE A 56 -0.06 4.50 3.53
CA ILE A 56 -0.15 3.15 4.09
C ILE A 56 -1.58 2.62 3.92
N ASN A 57 -2.60 3.38 4.26
CA ASN A 57 -3.99 2.96 4.13
C ASN A 57 -4.36 2.64 2.68
N LYS A 58 -3.87 3.41 1.72
CA LYS A 58 -4.07 3.11 0.29
C LYS A 58 -3.41 1.80 -0.12
N ILE A 59 -2.15 1.57 0.25
CA ILE A 59 -1.43 0.33 -0.10
C ILE A 59 -2.11 -0.89 0.55
N VAL A 60 -2.49 -0.79 1.83
CA VAL A 60 -3.15 -1.84 2.60
C VAL A 60 -4.58 -2.10 2.10
N GLY A 61 -5.25 -1.08 1.60
CA GLY A 61 -6.67 -1.16 1.22
C GLY A 61 -6.98 -2.09 0.04
N PHE A 62 -5.99 -2.40 -0.81
CA PHE A 62 -6.23 -3.25 -1.99
C PHE A 62 -5.28 -4.45 -2.12
N ASN A 63 -4.17 -4.47 -1.39
CA ASN A 63 -3.26 -5.61 -1.34
C ASN A 63 -3.55 -6.51 -0.15
N ALA A 64 -3.25 -7.80 -0.30
CA ALA A 64 -3.18 -8.69 0.83
C ALA A 64 -2.18 -8.18 1.87
N HIS A 65 -2.54 -8.27 3.15
CA HIS A 65 -1.67 -7.79 4.22
C HIS A 65 -0.48 -8.72 4.44
N ILE A 66 -0.71 -10.03 4.33
CA ILE A 66 0.32 -11.06 4.34
C ILE A 66 0.04 -12.01 3.18
N THR A 67 1.11 -12.37 2.46
CA THR A 67 1.06 -13.39 1.40
C THR A 67 1.94 -14.56 1.78
N VAL A 68 1.38 -15.75 1.75
CA VAL A 68 2.11 -17.00 1.92
C VAL A 68 2.28 -17.65 0.56
N LYS A 69 3.52 -17.84 0.14
CA LYS A 69 3.86 -18.49 -1.13
C LYS A 69 4.39 -19.89 -0.87
N PRO A 70 3.86 -20.94 -1.51
CA PRO A 70 4.37 -22.30 -1.36
C PRO A 70 5.82 -22.39 -1.89
N TYR A 71 6.65 -23.17 -1.22
CA TYR A 71 8.04 -23.41 -1.64
C TYR A 71 8.18 -24.78 -2.32
N GLU A 72 7.83 -25.86 -1.63
CA GLU A 72 7.92 -27.24 -2.17
C GLU A 72 6.60 -28.01 -2.03
N ASN A 73 5.69 -27.55 -1.18
CA ASN A 73 4.45 -28.25 -0.85
C ASN A 73 3.25 -27.34 -1.03
N VAL A 74 2.13 -27.95 -1.40
CA VAL A 74 0.80 -27.31 -1.42
C VAL A 74 0.48 -26.71 -0.07
N ILE A 75 -0.07 -25.48 -0.07
CA ILE A 75 -0.61 -24.91 1.15
C ILE A 75 -1.75 -25.80 1.64
N GLU A 76 -1.53 -26.48 2.76
CA GLU A 76 -2.50 -27.40 3.35
C GLU A 76 -3.79 -26.65 3.73
N THR A 77 -4.89 -27.04 3.09
CA THR A 77 -6.21 -26.41 3.35
C THR A 77 -6.67 -26.58 4.81
N GLU A 78 -6.13 -27.56 5.53
CA GLU A 78 -6.38 -27.75 6.96
C GLU A 78 -5.78 -26.63 7.81
N LYS A 79 -4.61 -26.11 7.43
CA LYS A 79 -3.99 -24.95 8.10
C LYS A 79 -4.87 -23.70 8.03
N LEU A 80 -5.68 -23.55 6.98
CA LEU A 80 -6.63 -22.43 6.84
C LEU A 80 -7.75 -22.45 7.89
N LYS A 81 -8.03 -23.61 8.47
CA LYS A 81 -9.07 -23.79 9.50
C LYS A 81 -8.58 -23.52 10.92
N LEU A 82 -7.30 -23.26 11.12
CA LEU A 82 -6.73 -23.04 12.45
C LEU A 82 -7.37 -21.79 13.09
N ASN A 83 -7.75 -21.95 14.35
CA ASN A 83 -8.40 -20.88 15.10
C ASN A 83 -7.52 -19.62 15.22
N ASN A 84 -6.21 -19.80 15.39
CA ASN A 84 -5.25 -18.69 15.49
C ASN A 84 -5.23 -17.83 14.22
N LEU A 85 -5.34 -18.45 13.04
CA LEU A 85 -5.38 -17.74 11.77
C LEU A 85 -6.71 -16.98 11.60
N LYS A 86 -7.83 -17.62 11.93
CA LYS A 86 -9.17 -17.01 11.89
C LYS A 86 -9.36 -15.85 12.87
N LEU A 87 -8.65 -15.88 13.99
CA LEU A 87 -8.72 -14.80 14.99
C LEU A 87 -8.11 -13.50 14.45
N ILE A 88 -7.04 -13.59 13.67
CA ILE A 88 -6.28 -12.44 13.15
C ILE A 88 -6.73 -11.99 11.76
N SER A 89 -7.39 -12.87 10.98
CA SER A 89 -7.80 -12.59 9.59
C SER A 89 -9.30 -12.31 9.47
N ASP A 90 -9.64 -11.40 8.55
CA ASP A 90 -11.01 -11.21 8.05
C ASP A 90 -11.29 -12.16 6.90
N GLU A 91 -10.38 -12.21 5.92
CA GLU A 91 -10.51 -13.06 4.75
C GLU A 91 -9.21 -13.81 4.46
N LEU A 92 -9.37 -15.03 3.96
CA LEU A 92 -8.31 -15.90 3.48
C LEU A 92 -8.63 -16.28 2.04
N ILE A 93 -7.81 -15.82 1.10
CA ILE A 93 -8.07 -15.94 -0.33
C ILE A 93 -6.91 -16.68 -1.00
N LEU A 94 -7.22 -17.70 -1.80
CA LEU A 94 -6.25 -18.35 -2.67
C LEU A 94 -6.21 -17.63 -4.01
N SER A 95 -5.02 -17.19 -4.41
CA SER A 95 -4.77 -16.47 -5.66
C SER A 95 -3.57 -17.04 -6.40
N ASN A 96 -3.45 -16.65 -7.64
CA ASN A 96 -2.24 -16.84 -8.43
C ASN A 96 -2.01 -15.59 -9.29
N SER A 97 -0.81 -15.40 -9.82
CA SER A 97 -0.49 -14.26 -10.67
C SER A 97 0.53 -14.63 -11.73
N GLY A 98 0.53 -13.87 -12.83
CA GLY A 98 1.50 -14.03 -13.90
C GLY A 98 1.67 -12.74 -14.70
N GLU A 99 2.84 -12.55 -15.29
CA GLU A 99 3.13 -11.40 -16.14
C GLU A 99 2.64 -11.65 -17.57
N ALA A 100 2.00 -10.64 -18.15
CA ALA A 100 1.45 -10.69 -19.48
C ALA A 100 1.59 -9.35 -20.21
N ILE A 101 1.37 -9.38 -21.51
CA ILE A 101 1.30 -8.19 -22.35
C ILE A 101 -0.15 -8.06 -22.83
N MET A 102 -0.76 -6.92 -22.54
CA MET A 102 -2.07 -6.53 -23.03
C MET A 102 -1.90 -5.77 -24.34
N ILE A 103 -2.64 -6.15 -25.38
CA ILE A 103 -2.50 -5.63 -26.74
C ILE A 103 -3.85 -5.11 -27.23
N LYS A 104 -3.91 -3.82 -27.59
CA LYS A 104 -5.06 -3.18 -28.25
C LYS A 104 -4.55 -2.43 -29.47
N SER A 105 -4.93 -2.92 -30.66
CA SER A 105 -4.47 -2.35 -31.94
C SER A 105 -2.94 -2.25 -32.02
N GLU A 106 -2.39 -1.05 -32.10
CA GLU A 106 -0.95 -0.79 -32.17
C GLU A 106 -0.30 -0.54 -30.79
N THR A 107 -1.10 -0.48 -29.74
CA THR A 107 -0.61 -0.21 -28.37
C THR A 107 -0.47 -1.50 -27.58
N SER A 108 0.64 -1.64 -26.89
CA SER A 108 0.88 -2.78 -25.99
C SER A 108 1.37 -2.30 -24.62
N LYS A 109 0.97 -3.02 -23.57
CA LYS A 109 1.33 -2.70 -22.19
C LYS A 109 1.62 -3.98 -21.40
N GLY A 110 2.77 -4.00 -20.71
CA GLY A 110 3.09 -5.04 -19.73
C GLY A 110 2.22 -4.87 -18.50
N ILE A 111 1.61 -5.97 -18.04
CA ILE A 111 0.73 -6.01 -16.88
C ILE A 111 0.98 -7.26 -16.04
N VAL A 112 0.54 -7.22 -14.79
CA VAL A 112 0.41 -8.38 -13.92
C VAL A 112 -1.05 -8.79 -13.87
N LEU A 113 -1.34 -10.01 -14.34
CA LEU A 113 -2.65 -10.63 -14.16
C LEU A 113 -2.72 -11.30 -12.81
N ARG A 114 -3.77 -11.00 -12.04
CA ARG A 114 -4.08 -11.67 -10.77
C ARG A 114 -5.36 -12.48 -10.92
N GLY A 115 -5.31 -13.74 -10.50
CA GLY A 115 -6.43 -14.67 -10.61
C GLY A 115 -7.14 -14.88 -9.28
N TYR A 116 -8.46 -14.70 -9.28
CA TYR A 116 -9.33 -14.96 -8.14
C TYR A 116 -10.53 -15.81 -8.52
N LYS A 117 -11.07 -16.58 -7.57
CA LYS A 117 -12.41 -17.15 -7.73
C LYS A 117 -13.46 -16.05 -7.66
N ASN A 118 -14.58 -16.20 -8.35
CA ASN A 118 -15.64 -15.17 -8.37
C ASN A 118 -16.08 -14.73 -6.96
N ASN A 119 -16.31 -15.70 -6.06
CA ASN A 119 -16.74 -15.41 -4.69
C ASN A 119 -15.67 -14.68 -3.86
N ASP A 120 -14.39 -14.89 -4.18
CA ASP A 120 -13.29 -14.27 -3.46
C ASP A 120 -12.97 -12.88 -4.04
N PHE A 121 -13.14 -12.70 -5.35
CA PHE A 121 -12.99 -11.41 -6.01
C PHE A 121 -13.96 -10.36 -5.43
N SER A 122 -15.22 -10.73 -5.24
CA SER A 122 -16.25 -9.82 -4.68
C SER A 122 -15.98 -9.41 -3.22
N LYS A 123 -15.11 -10.13 -2.51
CA LYS A 123 -14.71 -9.81 -1.12
C LYS A 123 -13.61 -8.75 -1.03
N LEU A 124 -12.87 -8.53 -2.11
CA LEU A 124 -11.79 -7.54 -2.14
C LEU A 124 -12.33 -6.14 -1.85
N GLU A 125 -11.67 -5.40 -0.98
CA GLU A 125 -12.07 -4.02 -0.65
C GLU A 125 -12.09 -3.11 -1.88
N LEU A 126 -11.19 -3.36 -2.83
CA LEU A 126 -11.15 -2.69 -4.11
C LEU A 126 -12.47 -2.82 -4.90
N VAL A 127 -13.07 -4.02 -4.88
CA VAL A 127 -14.33 -4.32 -5.58
C VAL A 127 -15.54 -3.74 -4.83
N LYS A 128 -15.46 -3.64 -3.52
CA LYS A 128 -16.50 -3.02 -2.68
C LYS A 128 -16.52 -1.50 -2.79
N ASN A 129 -15.43 -0.89 -3.29
CA ASN A 129 -15.28 0.55 -3.41
C ASN A 129 -16.40 1.17 -4.28
N LYS A 130 -16.77 2.41 -3.97
CA LYS A 130 -17.79 3.19 -4.73
C LYS A 130 -17.33 3.50 -6.15
N ASN A 131 -16.04 3.63 -6.36
CA ASN A 131 -15.44 3.95 -7.66
C ASN A 131 -15.28 2.74 -8.59
N PHE A 132 -15.74 1.56 -8.17
CA PHE A 132 -15.74 0.36 -9.00
C PHE A 132 -16.91 0.42 -10.00
N LEU A 133 -16.61 0.38 -11.28
CA LEU A 133 -17.57 0.40 -12.39
C LEU A 133 -17.77 -1.01 -12.95
N GLY A 134 -19.00 -1.36 -13.29
CA GLY A 134 -19.33 -2.64 -13.92
C GLY A 134 -19.70 -3.75 -12.96
N ASN A 135 -19.48 -5.00 -13.37
CA ASN A 135 -19.96 -6.18 -12.66
C ASN A 135 -18.97 -6.65 -11.58
N ARG A 136 -19.41 -6.67 -10.33
CA ARG A 136 -18.60 -7.04 -9.16
C ARG A 136 -18.48 -8.56 -8.93
N ASN A 137 -19.38 -9.34 -9.52
CA ASN A 137 -19.54 -10.76 -9.19
C ASN A 137 -19.21 -11.69 -10.35
N ASN A 138 -18.79 -11.16 -11.50
CA ASN A 138 -18.62 -11.97 -12.69
C ASN A 138 -17.21 -11.84 -13.29
N LEU A 139 -16.30 -12.68 -12.82
CA LEU A 139 -15.05 -12.99 -13.50
C LEU A 139 -15.18 -14.39 -14.15
N SER A 140 -16.06 -14.54 -15.12
CA SER A 140 -16.13 -15.80 -15.88
C SER A 140 -14.91 -15.96 -16.80
N LYS A 141 -14.79 -17.13 -17.48
CA LYS A 141 -13.57 -17.56 -18.17
C LYS A 141 -12.96 -16.57 -19.17
N ASN A 142 -13.77 -15.68 -19.75
CA ASN A 142 -13.31 -14.75 -20.78
C ASN A 142 -13.48 -13.27 -20.36
N PHE A 143 -13.69 -13.02 -19.08
CA PHE A 143 -13.89 -11.68 -18.55
C PHE A 143 -12.66 -11.19 -17.79
N ILE A 144 -12.41 -9.87 -17.90
CA ILE A 144 -11.32 -9.21 -17.23
C ILE A 144 -11.81 -7.93 -16.55
N SER A 145 -11.27 -7.67 -15.36
CA SER A 145 -11.38 -6.40 -14.65
C SER A 145 -10.07 -5.65 -14.77
N ILE A 146 -10.09 -4.41 -15.24
CA ILE A 146 -8.88 -3.61 -15.47
C ILE A 146 -8.85 -2.37 -14.59
N GLY A 147 -7.66 -1.85 -14.31
CA GLY A 147 -7.52 -0.59 -13.58
C GLY A 147 -7.91 0.62 -14.43
N LYS A 148 -8.33 1.69 -13.79
CA LYS A 148 -8.80 2.93 -14.43
C LYS A 148 -7.71 3.55 -15.31
N GLU A 149 -6.48 3.62 -14.83
CA GLU A 149 -5.37 4.16 -15.61
C GLU A 149 -5.04 3.30 -16.84
N LEU A 150 -5.19 1.98 -16.70
CA LEU A 150 -4.99 1.05 -17.81
C LEU A 150 -6.09 1.22 -18.88
N SER A 151 -7.35 1.46 -18.45
CA SER A 151 -8.44 1.76 -19.39
C SER A 151 -8.17 3.04 -20.20
N PHE A 152 -7.67 4.09 -19.56
CA PHE A 152 -7.26 5.32 -20.26
C PHE A 152 -6.07 5.11 -21.19
N THR A 153 -5.04 4.39 -20.73
CA THR A 153 -3.81 4.15 -21.50
C THR A 153 -4.08 3.37 -22.80
N LEU A 154 -4.99 2.41 -22.75
CA LEU A 154 -5.34 1.55 -23.89
C LEU A 154 -6.65 1.93 -24.58
N ASN A 155 -7.30 3.02 -24.16
CA ASN A 155 -8.61 3.46 -24.62
C ASN A 155 -9.62 2.30 -24.65
N LEU A 156 -9.87 1.73 -23.46
CA LEU A 156 -10.74 0.57 -23.22
C LEU A 156 -11.93 0.97 -22.35
N ASP A 157 -13.12 0.61 -22.81
CA ASP A 157 -14.36 0.72 -22.07
C ASP A 157 -14.93 -0.66 -21.68
N ILE A 158 -15.93 -0.65 -20.79
CA ILE A 158 -16.66 -1.88 -20.43
C ILE A 158 -17.39 -2.40 -21.65
N GLY A 159 -17.15 -3.68 -21.98
CA GLY A 159 -17.67 -4.34 -23.16
C GLY A 159 -16.65 -4.49 -24.29
N ASP A 160 -15.52 -3.80 -24.22
CA ASP A 160 -14.46 -3.93 -25.20
C ASP A 160 -13.71 -5.24 -25.07
N ASP A 161 -13.23 -5.74 -26.21
CA ASP A 161 -12.35 -6.90 -26.28
C ASP A 161 -10.89 -6.49 -26.29
N ILE A 162 -10.07 -7.24 -25.56
CA ILE A 162 -8.63 -7.06 -25.44
C ILE A 162 -7.90 -8.39 -25.57
N THR A 163 -6.81 -8.39 -26.30
CA THR A 163 -5.94 -9.58 -26.44
C THR A 163 -4.83 -9.52 -25.42
N ILE A 164 -4.65 -10.62 -24.69
CA ILE A 164 -3.57 -10.80 -23.74
C ILE A 164 -2.63 -11.87 -24.24
N MET A 165 -1.32 -11.56 -24.19
CA MET A 165 -0.24 -12.45 -24.55
C MET A 165 0.55 -12.83 -23.31
N SER A 166 0.75 -14.12 -23.08
CA SER A 166 1.55 -14.65 -21.97
C SER A 166 3.03 -14.41 -22.20
N SER A 167 3.78 -14.09 -21.14
CA SER A 167 5.25 -14.09 -21.16
C SER A 167 5.83 -15.50 -21.29
N SER A 168 5.10 -16.52 -20.81
CA SER A 168 5.42 -17.93 -20.97
C SER A 168 4.66 -18.49 -22.18
N GLY A 169 5.37 -19.16 -23.07
CA GLY A 169 4.80 -19.73 -24.29
C GLY A 169 4.68 -21.25 -24.25
N ILE A 170 4.24 -21.81 -25.38
CA ILE A 170 4.29 -23.23 -25.64
C ILE A 170 5.61 -23.53 -26.37
N GLU A 171 6.42 -24.42 -25.81
CA GLU A 171 7.62 -24.88 -26.47
C GLU A 171 7.24 -25.68 -27.71
N THR A 172 7.75 -25.24 -28.85
CA THR A 172 7.54 -25.92 -30.14
C THR A 172 8.89 -26.23 -30.81
N ILE A 173 8.90 -27.06 -31.82
CA ILE A 173 10.11 -27.41 -32.59
C ILE A 173 10.78 -26.18 -33.21
N ILE A 174 10.03 -25.12 -33.44
CA ILE A 174 10.48 -23.85 -34.03
C ILE A 174 10.76 -22.75 -32.98
N GLY A 175 10.64 -23.05 -31.70
CA GLY A 175 10.85 -22.10 -30.59
C GLY A 175 9.62 -21.93 -29.69
N ASN A 176 9.69 -20.98 -28.78
CA ASN A 176 8.63 -20.71 -27.82
C ASN A 176 7.58 -19.75 -28.43
N ILE A 177 6.34 -20.20 -28.58
CA ILE A 177 5.23 -19.42 -29.13
C ILE A 177 4.38 -18.90 -27.92
N PRO A 178 4.26 -17.58 -27.71
CA PRO A 178 3.45 -17.02 -26.64
C PRO A 178 1.98 -17.42 -26.80
N LYS A 179 1.34 -17.84 -25.72
CA LYS A 179 -0.11 -18.03 -25.70
C LYS A 179 -0.81 -16.69 -25.80
N GLN A 180 -1.89 -16.64 -26.56
CA GLN A 180 -2.74 -15.46 -26.69
C GLN A 180 -4.18 -15.83 -26.37
N LYS A 181 -4.89 -14.95 -25.69
CA LYS A 181 -6.32 -15.10 -25.38
C LYS A 181 -7.00 -13.75 -25.37
N THR A 182 -8.19 -13.70 -25.95
CA THR A 182 -9.03 -12.50 -25.93
C THR A 182 -9.96 -12.54 -24.71
N PHE A 183 -10.09 -11.39 -24.04
CA PHE A 183 -10.95 -11.17 -22.90
C PHE A 183 -11.83 -9.96 -23.15
N THR A 184 -13.05 -9.98 -22.61
CA THR A 184 -13.97 -8.84 -22.63
C THR A 184 -13.88 -8.09 -21.29
N VAL A 185 -13.70 -6.78 -21.32
CA VAL A 185 -13.66 -5.90 -20.13
C VAL A 185 -15.05 -5.84 -19.51
N VAL A 186 -15.21 -6.34 -18.29
CA VAL A 186 -16.51 -6.35 -17.57
C VAL A 186 -16.58 -5.34 -16.44
N SER A 187 -15.44 -4.85 -16.00
CA SER A 187 -15.37 -3.88 -14.92
C SER A 187 -14.06 -3.09 -14.94
N ILE A 188 -14.13 -1.88 -14.38
CA ILE A 188 -12.99 -0.98 -14.20
C ILE A 188 -12.92 -0.62 -12.71
N PHE A 189 -11.76 -0.83 -12.10
CA PHE A 189 -11.50 -0.50 -10.71
C PHE A 189 -10.61 0.73 -10.57
N GLU A 190 -10.68 1.37 -9.42
CA GLU A 190 -9.83 2.50 -9.04
C GLU A 190 -9.32 2.28 -7.61
N SER A 191 -8.00 2.05 -7.48
CA SER A 191 -7.34 1.88 -6.18
C SER A 191 -6.91 3.23 -5.57
N GLY A 192 -6.78 4.26 -6.40
CA GLY A 192 -6.21 5.55 -6.05
C GLY A 192 -4.68 5.57 -6.09
N LEU A 193 -4.03 4.51 -6.59
CA LEU A 193 -2.61 4.47 -6.92
C LEU A 193 -2.45 4.24 -8.42
N VAL A 194 -1.95 5.26 -9.11
CA VAL A 194 -1.78 5.28 -10.58
C VAL A 194 -0.98 4.07 -11.08
N ASP A 195 0.13 3.74 -10.42
CA ASP A 195 0.98 2.63 -10.82
C ASP A 195 0.26 1.28 -10.69
N PHE A 196 -0.56 1.09 -9.66
CA PHE A 196 -1.34 -0.13 -9.49
C PHE A 196 -2.44 -0.22 -10.56
N ASP A 197 -3.21 0.85 -10.74
CA ASP A 197 -4.30 0.91 -11.70
C ASP A 197 -3.82 0.81 -13.16
N ASN A 198 -2.54 1.12 -13.42
CA ASN A 198 -1.94 1.05 -14.75
C ASN A 198 -1.27 -0.30 -15.07
N ASN A 199 -0.99 -1.11 -14.06
CA ASN A 199 -0.18 -2.33 -14.26
C ASN A 199 -0.87 -3.63 -13.82
N ILE A 200 -2.06 -3.57 -13.23
CA ILE A 200 -2.75 -4.77 -12.72
C ILE A 200 -4.10 -4.97 -13.38
N ALA A 201 -4.42 -6.22 -13.65
CA ALA A 201 -5.75 -6.65 -14.09
C ALA A 201 -6.14 -7.97 -13.39
N PHE A 202 -7.44 -8.20 -13.24
CA PHE A 202 -7.99 -9.36 -12.57
C PHE A 202 -8.75 -10.25 -13.54
N ILE A 203 -8.50 -11.56 -13.46
CA ILE A 203 -9.22 -12.59 -14.23
C ILE A 203 -9.60 -13.75 -13.32
N ASN A 204 -10.39 -14.68 -13.83
CA ASN A 204 -10.74 -15.88 -13.12
C ASN A 204 -9.51 -16.75 -12.82
N LEU A 205 -9.41 -17.29 -11.61
CA LEU A 205 -8.26 -18.07 -11.14
C LEU A 205 -7.98 -19.30 -12.03
N SER A 206 -9.02 -20.07 -12.37
CA SER A 206 -8.84 -21.24 -13.22
C SER A 206 -8.40 -20.87 -14.64
N THR A 207 -8.85 -19.73 -15.15
CA THR A 207 -8.43 -19.22 -16.46
C THR A 207 -6.98 -18.76 -16.45
N LEU A 208 -6.54 -18.12 -15.38
CA LEU A 208 -5.15 -17.71 -15.22
C LEU A 208 -4.23 -18.92 -15.15
N GLU A 209 -4.59 -19.93 -14.35
CA GLU A 209 -3.81 -21.17 -14.22
C GLU A 209 -3.68 -21.91 -15.57
N GLU A 210 -4.77 -22.03 -16.33
CA GLU A 210 -4.76 -22.60 -17.68
C GLU A 210 -3.89 -21.78 -18.64
N PHE A 211 -3.98 -20.45 -18.56
CA PHE A 211 -3.26 -19.55 -19.46
C PHE A 211 -1.74 -19.59 -19.24
N PHE A 212 -1.28 -19.66 -17.99
CA PHE A 212 0.13 -19.71 -17.64
C PHE A 212 0.68 -21.13 -17.39
N ASN A 213 -0.11 -22.18 -17.56
CA ASN A 213 0.23 -23.58 -17.20
C ASN A 213 0.66 -23.74 -15.74
N LEU A 214 0.00 -23.03 -14.82
CA LEU A 214 0.27 -23.12 -13.40
C LEU A 214 -0.53 -24.25 -12.76
N ASN A 215 0.07 -24.93 -11.78
CA ASN A 215 -0.62 -25.93 -11.00
C ASN A 215 -1.46 -25.27 -9.88
N LYS A 216 -2.48 -25.99 -9.43
CA LYS A 216 -3.25 -25.54 -8.24
C LYS A 216 -2.41 -25.49 -6.97
N ASP A 217 -1.30 -26.19 -6.96
CA ASP A 217 -0.36 -26.30 -5.87
C ASP A 217 0.52 -25.06 -5.74
N ASP A 218 0.65 -24.29 -6.83
CA ASP A 218 1.42 -23.04 -6.88
C ASP A 218 0.63 -21.81 -6.35
N ARG A 219 -0.60 -22.03 -5.84
CA ARG A 219 -1.44 -20.93 -5.35
C ARG A 219 -0.84 -20.28 -4.11
N ASN A 220 -0.83 -18.97 -4.13
CA ASN A 220 -0.53 -18.16 -2.95
C ASN A 220 -1.75 -18.09 -2.03
N LEU A 221 -1.51 -18.01 -0.71
CA LEU A 221 -2.54 -17.65 0.25
C LEU A 221 -2.40 -16.17 0.60
N GLU A 222 -3.40 -15.40 0.28
CA GLU A 222 -3.54 -14.00 0.65
C GLU A 222 -4.35 -13.88 1.94
N ILE A 223 -3.77 -13.23 2.94
CA ILE A 223 -4.35 -13.05 4.26
C ILE A 223 -4.69 -11.56 4.45
N TYR A 224 -5.97 -11.26 4.58
CA TYR A 224 -6.47 -9.95 4.92
C TYR A 224 -6.71 -9.90 6.42
N LEU A 225 -5.96 -9.05 7.13
CA LEU A 225 -5.95 -8.99 8.59
C LEU A 225 -7.03 -8.03 9.11
N LYS A 226 -7.60 -8.33 10.26
CA LYS A 226 -8.51 -7.44 10.98
C LYS A 226 -7.83 -6.16 11.44
N ASN A 227 -6.55 -6.23 11.74
CA ASN A 227 -5.78 -5.11 12.26
C ASN A 227 -4.43 -4.96 11.53
N PRO A 228 -4.42 -4.37 10.31
CA PRO A 228 -3.21 -4.30 9.49
C PRO A 228 -2.08 -3.47 10.10
N GLN A 229 -2.36 -2.65 11.12
CA GLN A 229 -1.34 -1.85 11.81
C GLN A 229 -0.39 -2.67 12.69
N LYS A 230 -0.80 -3.90 13.08
CA LYS A 230 0.00 -4.84 13.87
C LYS A 230 0.64 -5.93 13.01
N ILE A 231 1.06 -5.57 11.81
CA ILE A 231 1.48 -6.55 10.80
C ILE A 231 2.67 -7.38 11.23
N GLU A 232 3.66 -6.81 11.92
CA GLU A 232 4.87 -7.51 12.32
C GLU A 232 4.56 -8.63 13.32
N ASP A 233 3.77 -8.35 14.36
CA ASP A 233 3.35 -9.36 15.34
C ASP A 233 2.52 -10.48 14.70
N GLN A 234 1.64 -10.10 13.77
CA GLN A 234 0.75 -11.04 13.09
C GLN A 234 1.50 -11.90 12.05
N LYS A 235 2.51 -11.32 11.39
CA LYS A 235 3.41 -12.04 10.49
C LYS A 235 4.16 -13.16 11.21
N GLU A 236 4.66 -12.89 12.43
CA GLU A 236 5.31 -13.93 13.22
C GLU A 236 4.37 -15.12 13.55
N ILE A 237 3.09 -14.84 13.82
CA ILE A 237 2.09 -15.88 14.06
C ILE A 237 1.90 -16.72 12.78
N VAL A 238 1.74 -16.06 11.64
CA VAL A 238 1.60 -16.73 10.34
C VAL A 238 2.84 -17.55 10.01
N GLN A 239 4.03 -17.02 10.25
CA GLN A 239 5.28 -17.70 9.98
C GLN A 239 5.50 -18.94 10.86
N LYS A 240 4.98 -18.94 12.09
CA LYS A 240 4.97 -20.13 12.96
C LYS A 240 4.03 -21.24 12.46
N ILE A 241 2.94 -20.85 11.77
CA ILE A 241 1.98 -21.78 11.17
C ILE A 241 2.54 -22.36 9.86
N PHE A 242 3.13 -21.49 9.03
CA PHE A 242 3.63 -21.79 7.69
C PHE A 242 5.18 -21.78 7.69
N LYS A 243 5.79 -22.79 8.35
CA LYS A 243 7.24 -22.84 8.59
C LYS A 243 8.08 -23.10 7.34
N ASN A 244 7.51 -23.82 6.37
CA ASN A 244 8.22 -24.27 5.17
C ASN A 244 7.81 -23.45 3.93
N GLU A 245 6.99 -22.41 4.13
CA GLU A 245 6.51 -21.53 3.07
C GLU A 245 7.12 -20.13 3.22
N PHE A 246 7.18 -19.38 2.13
CA PHE A 246 7.61 -17.99 2.19
C PHE A 246 6.46 -17.11 2.66
N VAL A 247 6.67 -16.37 3.73
CA VAL A 247 5.69 -15.45 4.30
C VAL A 247 6.18 -14.01 4.11
N TYR A 248 5.46 -13.25 3.31
CA TYR A 248 5.74 -11.84 3.03
C TYR A 248 4.61 -10.97 3.55
N SER A 249 4.97 -9.87 4.18
CA SER A 249 4.02 -8.79 4.47
C SER A 249 4.01 -7.75 3.34
N TRP A 250 2.99 -6.93 3.28
CA TRP A 250 2.95 -5.79 2.37
C TRP A 250 4.11 -4.81 2.61
N SER A 251 4.62 -4.72 3.85
CA SER A 251 5.80 -3.91 4.20
C SER A 251 7.10 -4.49 3.62
N ASP A 252 7.24 -5.81 3.59
CA ASP A 252 8.41 -6.46 2.96
C ASP A 252 8.42 -6.22 1.45
N MET A 253 7.26 -6.34 0.81
CA MET A 253 7.11 -6.12 -0.63
C MET A 253 7.39 -4.66 -1.05
N ASN A 254 7.18 -3.72 -0.13
CA ASN A 254 7.44 -2.30 -0.33
C ASN A 254 8.60 -1.78 0.55
N SER A 255 9.61 -2.61 0.79
CA SER A 255 10.71 -2.34 1.72
C SER A 255 11.47 -1.04 1.43
N ALA A 256 11.65 -0.68 0.17
CA ALA A 256 12.29 0.58 -0.22
C ALA A 256 11.48 1.80 0.25
N LEU A 257 10.16 1.79 0.06
CA LEU A 257 9.26 2.83 0.54
C LEU A 257 9.28 2.94 2.06
N PHE A 258 9.19 1.78 2.76
CA PHE A 258 9.23 1.75 4.23
C PHE A 258 10.55 2.21 4.81
N SER A 259 11.65 1.86 4.15
CA SER A 259 12.98 2.34 4.53
C SER A 259 13.08 3.86 4.38
N ALA A 260 12.58 4.42 3.29
CA ALA A 260 12.52 5.87 3.08
C ALA A 260 11.67 6.59 4.15
N LEU A 261 10.49 6.07 4.46
CA LEU A 261 9.62 6.62 5.51
C LEU A 261 10.24 6.51 6.92
N LYS A 262 11.04 5.47 7.17
CA LYS A 262 11.77 5.30 8.43
C LYS A 262 12.90 6.31 8.55
N VAL A 263 13.66 6.53 7.49
CA VAL A 263 14.74 7.54 7.44
C VAL A 263 14.15 8.93 7.64
N GLU A 264 13.09 9.27 6.92
CA GLU A 264 12.39 10.55 7.07
C GLU A 264 11.96 10.80 8.52
N ARG A 265 11.31 9.83 9.17
CA ARG A 265 10.92 9.94 10.58
C ARG A 265 12.11 10.19 11.51
N ASN A 266 13.22 9.48 11.29
CA ASN A 266 14.43 9.64 12.11
C ASN A 266 15.05 11.03 11.91
N VAL A 267 15.09 11.53 10.69
CA VAL A 267 15.57 12.88 10.36
C VAL A 267 14.69 13.95 11.05
N MET A 268 13.37 13.83 10.98
CA MET A 268 12.43 14.73 11.64
C MET A 268 12.61 14.72 13.17
N PHE A 269 12.84 13.53 13.75
CA PHE A 269 13.13 13.41 15.18
C PHE A 269 14.44 14.13 15.56
N ILE A 270 15.51 13.92 14.78
CA ILE A 270 16.82 14.59 15.01
C ILE A 270 16.66 16.12 14.93
N ILE A 271 15.94 16.62 13.92
CA ILE A 271 15.67 18.05 13.77
C ILE A 271 14.90 18.59 14.97
N SER A 272 13.88 17.90 15.43
CA SER A 272 13.09 18.28 16.60
C SER A 272 13.93 18.36 17.86
N VAL A 273 14.77 17.35 18.12
CA VAL A 273 15.68 17.32 19.27
C VAL A 273 16.72 18.45 19.15
N SER A 274 17.34 18.62 18.00
CA SER A 274 18.33 19.68 17.77
C SER A 274 17.73 21.07 18.00
N TYR A 275 16.52 21.31 17.48
CA TYR A 275 15.82 22.57 17.68
C TYR A 275 15.54 22.83 19.18
N THR A 276 15.09 21.81 19.93
CA THR A 276 14.86 21.91 21.36
C THR A 276 16.16 22.24 22.10
N HIS A 277 17.26 21.60 21.77
CA HIS A 277 18.58 21.88 22.40
C HIS A 277 19.14 23.25 22.07
N LEU A 278 18.86 23.77 20.86
CA LEU A 278 19.29 25.13 20.48
C LEU A 278 18.46 26.22 21.20
N THR A 279 17.19 25.96 21.48
CA THR A 279 16.28 26.95 22.08
C THR A 279 16.34 26.96 23.63
N LEU A 280 16.61 25.83 24.29
CA LEU A 280 16.71 25.73 25.74
C LEU A 280 17.80 26.65 26.35
N PRO A 281 19.04 26.75 25.80
CA PRO A 281 20.07 27.64 26.39
C PRO A 281 19.74 29.13 26.27
N THR A 282 18.89 29.53 25.32
CA THR A 282 18.48 30.95 25.18
C THR A 282 17.44 31.37 26.21
N ILE A 283 16.78 30.41 26.86
CA ILE A 283 15.79 30.67 27.94
C ILE A 283 16.44 30.67 29.32
N SER A 284 17.63 30.07 29.48
CA SER A 284 18.30 29.90 30.79
C SER A 284 19.38 30.96 31.09
N ARG A 285 19.50 32.00 30.27
CA ARG A 285 20.33 33.22 30.53
C ARG A 285 19.41 34.45 30.65
#